data_0885813bd140361cde8ae5a8fe228eaa
#
_entry.id   0885813bd140361cde8ae5a8fe228eaa
#
_cell.length_a   1.000
_cell.length_b   1.000
_cell.length_c   1.000
_cell.angle_alpha   90.00
_cell.angle_beta   90.00
_cell.angle_gamma   90.00
#
_symmetry.space_group_name_H-M   'P 1'
#
loop_
_entity.id
_entity.type
_entity.pdbx_description
1 polymer ?
#
loop_
_entity_poly.entity_id
_entity_poly.type
_entity_poly.pdbx_seq_one_letter_code
_entity_poly.pdbx_strand_id
1 'polypeptide(L)'
;MCIRDRLELAMALMNEPEMLLLDEPTAGINPTLINGIIDRLIKVNQDFGITLLVIEHNMRVIMQLAESIYCLAHGKMLANGTPDEIKNDKRVIDAYLGAQ
;
A
#
# COMPACT_ATOMS: atom_id res chain seq x y z
N MET A 1 -0.96 5.60 -13.81
CA MET A 1 -1.24 4.17 -13.96
C MET A 1 -1.38 3.84 -15.43
N CYS A 2 -0.62 2.86 -15.92
CA CYS A 2 -0.70 2.50 -17.33
C CYS A 2 -1.92 1.60 -17.58
N ILE A 3 -2.29 1.46 -18.85
CA ILE A 3 -3.45 0.66 -19.26
C ILE A 3 -3.31 -0.79 -18.78
N ARG A 4 -2.09 -1.32 -18.82
CA ARG A 4 -1.81 -2.68 -18.39
C ARG A 4 -2.17 -2.90 -16.92
N ASP A 5 -1.80 -1.96 -16.05
CA ASP A 5 -2.06 -2.08 -14.61
C ASP A 5 -3.56 -2.05 -14.31
N ARG A 6 -4.29 -1.20 -15.02
CA ARG A 6 -5.75 -1.14 -14.90
C ARG A 6 -6.40 -2.44 -15.33
N LEU A 7 -5.90 -3.02 -16.40
CA LEU A 7 -6.41 -4.28 -16.92
C LEU A 7 -6.13 -5.42 -15.94
N GLU A 8 -4.93 -5.48 -15.39
CA GLU A 8 -4.57 -6.51 -14.41
C GLU A 8 -5.46 -6.43 -13.16
N LEU A 9 -5.71 -5.22 -12.65
CA LEU A 9 -6.60 -5.03 -11.50
C LEU A 9 -8.04 -5.45 -11.85
N ALA A 10 -8.53 -5.04 -13.02
CA ALA A 10 -9.88 -5.41 -13.47
C ALA A 10 -10.02 -6.93 -13.61
N MET A 11 -9.02 -7.60 -14.17
CA MET A 11 -9.02 -9.04 -14.31
C MET A 11 -9.03 -9.74 -12.95
N ALA A 12 -8.26 -9.24 -12.00
CA ALA A 12 -8.26 -9.77 -10.63
C ALA A 12 -9.63 -9.63 -9.98
N LEU A 13 -10.30 -8.50 -10.19
CA LEU A 13 -11.63 -8.25 -9.62
C LEU A 13 -12.73 -9.11 -10.24
N MET A 14 -12.54 -9.57 -11.48
CA MET A 14 -13.53 -10.43 -12.14
C MET A 14 -13.70 -11.78 -11.44
N ASN A 15 -12.74 -12.20 -10.65
CA ASN A 15 -12.83 -13.44 -9.87
C ASN A 15 -13.59 -13.25 -8.55
N GLU A 16 -14.08 -12.06 -8.27
CA GLU A 16 -14.80 -11.72 -7.04
C GLU A 16 -14.03 -12.15 -5.78
N PRO A 17 -12.76 -11.71 -5.63
CA PRO A 17 -11.94 -12.16 -4.51
C PRO A 17 -12.39 -11.54 -3.19
N GLU A 18 -12.13 -12.25 -2.09
CA GLU A 18 -12.31 -11.70 -0.75
C GLU A 18 -11.09 -10.89 -0.32
N MET A 19 -9.94 -11.20 -0.88
CA MET A 19 -8.66 -10.53 -0.59
C MET A 19 -7.86 -10.36 -1.87
N LEU A 20 -7.21 -9.22 -2.00
CA LEU A 20 -6.25 -8.96 -3.06
C LEU A 20 -4.87 -8.72 -2.46
N LEU A 21 -3.88 -9.39 -3.03
CA LEU A 21 -2.48 -9.16 -2.71
C LEU A 21 -1.85 -8.29 -3.79
N LEU A 22 -1.37 -7.12 -3.41
CA LEU A 22 -0.76 -6.17 -4.33
C LEU A 22 0.69 -5.94 -3.94
N ASP A 23 1.60 -6.26 -4.86
CA ASP A 23 3.04 -6.11 -4.63
C ASP A 23 3.55 -4.87 -5.38
N GLU A 24 3.92 -3.86 -4.61
CA GLU A 24 4.43 -2.58 -5.08
C GLU A 24 3.56 -1.96 -6.20
N PRO A 25 2.27 -1.73 -5.93
CA PRO A 25 1.35 -1.28 -6.98
C PRO A 25 1.70 0.11 -7.55
N THR A 26 2.53 0.89 -6.86
CA THR A 26 2.94 2.22 -7.35
C THR A 26 4.35 2.24 -7.91
N ALA A 27 5.02 1.09 -8.02
CA ALA A 27 6.38 1.02 -8.54
C ALA A 27 6.42 1.48 -10.01
N GLY A 28 7.34 2.39 -10.32
CA GLY A 28 7.50 2.91 -11.67
C GLY A 28 6.39 3.85 -12.13
N ILE A 29 5.49 4.24 -11.25
CA ILE A 29 4.38 5.15 -11.58
C ILE A 29 4.81 6.59 -11.34
N ASN A 30 4.44 7.47 -12.26
CA ASN A 30 4.68 8.91 -12.12
C ASN A 30 4.00 9.40 -10.82
N PRO A 31 4.71 10.16 -9.96
CA PRO A 31 4.13 10.66 -8.71
C PRO A 31 2.81 11.38 -8.85
N THR A 32 2.57 12.06 -9.97
CA THR A 32 1.31 12.77 -10.19
C THR A 32 0.12 11.83 -10.34
N LEU A 33 0.35 10.55 -10.65
CA LEU A 33 -0.70 9.54 -10.85
C LEU A 33 -0.94 8.67 -9.61
N ILE A 34 -0.06 8.75 -8.62
CA ILE A 34 -0.14 7.89 -7.43
C ILE A 34 -1.44 8.11 -6.64
N ASN A 35 -1.86 9.35 -6.48
CA ASN A 35 -3.09 9.64 -5.73
C ASN A 35 -4.32 8.98 -6.38
N GLY A 36 -4.37 8.92 -7.70
CA GLY A 36 -5.45 8.24 -8.41
C GLY A 36 -5.47 6.74 -8.14
N ILE A 37 -4.30 6.13 -8.02
CA ILE A 37 -4.20 4.71 -7.69
C ILE A 37 -4.67 4.47 -6.26
N ILE A 38 -4.25 5.30 -5.32
CA ILE A 38 -4.67 5.20 -3.92
C ILE A 38 -6.20 5.30 -3.83
N ASP A 39 -6.80 6.28 -4.50
CA ASP A 39 -8.25 6.46 -4.49
C ASP A 39 -8.98 5.24 -5.02
N ARG A 40 -8.47 4.62 -6.08
CA ARG A 40 -9.07 3.40 -6.63
C ARG A 40 -8.97 2.22 -5.71
N LEU A 41 -7.84 2.06 -5.03
CA LEU A 41 -7.66 0.97 -4.07
C LEU A 41 -8.57 1.14 -2.87
N ILE A 42 -8.74 2.37 -2.38
CA ILE A 42 -9.69 2.67 -1.31
C ILE A 42 -11.10 2.30 -1.73
N LYS A 43 -11.50 2.64 -2.94
CA LYS A 43 -12.83 2.30 -3.46
C LYS A 43 -13.04 0.79 -3.57
N VAL A 44 -12.04 0.06 -4.02
CA VAL A 44 -12.11 -1.41 -4.08
C VAL A 44 -12.38 -1.98 -2.70
N ASN A 45 -11.69 -1.48 -1.70
CA ASN A 45 -11.88 -1.93 -0.33
C ASN A 45 -13.27 -1.55 0.22
N GLN A 46 -13.68 -0.29 0.03
CA GLN A 46 -14.91 0.22 0.64
C GLN A 46 -16.17 -0.22 -0.10
N ASP A 47 -16.17 -0.14 -1.43
CA ASP A 47 -17.37 -0.41 -2.23
C ASP A 47 -17.61 -1.90 -2.44
N PHE A 48 -16.55 -2.68 -2.56
CA PHE A 48 -16.66 -4.13 -2.79
C PHE A 48 -16.37 -4.98 -1.56
N GLY A 49 -15.93 -4.37 -0.46
CA GLY A 49 -15.61 -5.09 0.77
C GLY A 49 -14.40 -6.01 0.65
N ILE A 50 -13.52 -5.76 -0.30
CA ILE A 50 -12.35 -6.59 -0.54
C ILE A 50 -11.21 -6.15 0.39
N THR A 51 -10.63 -7.11 1.12
CA THR A 51 -9.46 -6.85 1.95
C THR A 51 -8.23 -6.72 1.06
N LEU A 52 -7.45 -5.66 1.29
CA LEU A 52 -6.23 -5.43 0.54
C LEU A 52 -5.00 -5.70 1.41
N LEU A 53 -4.10 -6.54 0.93
CA LEU A 53 -2.76 -6.69 1.50
C LEU A 53 -1.79 -6.08 0.52
N VAL A 54 -1.21 -4.95 0.89
CA VAL A 54 -0.35 -4.16 0.01
C VAL A 54 1.08 -4.17 0.52
N ILE A 55 1.99 -4.60 -0.34
CA ILE A 55 3.43 -4.56 -0.06
C ILE A 55 3.99 -3.33 -0.79
N GLU A 56 4.53 -2.40 -0.01
CA GLU A 56 4.97 -1.13 -0.57
C GLU A 56 6.14 -0.58 0.25
N HIS A 57 7.09 0.05 -0.42
CA HIS A 57 8.20 0.74 0.25
C HIS A 57 8.01 2.26 0.22
N ASN A 58 7.04 2.75 -0.50
CA ASN A 58 6.71 4.18 -0.52
C ASN A 58 5.84 4.51 0.69
N MET A 59 6.45 5.13 1.70
CA MET A 59 5.76 5.43 2.96
C MET A 59 4.56 6.35 2.78
N ARG A 60 4.63 7.27 1.81
CA ARG A 60 3.51 8.17 1.53
C ARG A 60 2.26 7.40 1.11
N VAL A 61 2.44 6.38 0.27
CA VAL A 61 1.33 5.54 -0.18
C VAL A 61 0.74 4.76 0.98
N ILE A 62 1.60 4.13 1.76
CA ILE A 62 1.18 3.32 2.91
C ILE A 62 0.42 4.18 3.93
N MET A 63 0.91 5.37 4.24
CA MET A 63 0.26 6.25 5.22
C MET A 63 -1.13 6.70 4.80
N GLN A 64 -1.38 6.82 3.50
CA GLN A 64 -2.70 7.23 3.00
C GLN A 64 -3.66 6.06 2.82
N LEU A 65 -3.13 4.86 2.58
CA LEU A 65 -3.93 3.71 2.17
C LEU A 65 -4.25 2.76 3.33
N ALA A 66 -3.29 2.51 4.20
CA ALA A 66 -3.38 1.41 5.17
C ALA A 66 -4.09 1.82 6.46
N GLU A 67 -4.86 0.89 7.00
CA GLU A 67 -5.45 1.00 8.35
C GLU A 67 -4.50 0.38 9.38
N SER A 68 -3.77 -0.66 8.99
CA SER A 68 -2.83 -1.37 9.83
C SER A 68 -1.55 -1.64 9.04
N ILE A 69 -0.41 -1.35 9.64
CA ILE A 69 0.89 -1.41 8.98
C ILE A 69 1.82 -2.35 9.73
N TYR A 70 2.51 -3.20 8.97
CA TYR A 70 3.59 -4.04 9.47
C TYR A 70 4.88 -3.61 8.79
N CYS A 71 5.85 -3.14 9.59
CA CYS A 71 7.13 -2.70 9.06
C CYS A 71 8.17 -3.79 9.23
N LEU A 72 8.83 -4.15 8.15
CA LEU A 72 9.87 -5.18 8.14
C LEU A 72 11.21 -4.55 7.76
N ALA A 73 12.26 -4.98 8.42
CA ALA A 73 13.62 -4.59 8.10
C ALA A 73 14.54 -5.79 8.33
N HIS A 74 15.40 -6.07 7.35
CA HIS A 74 16.38 -7.18 7.42
C HIS A 74 15.72 -8.52 7.75
N GLY A 75 14.53 -8.77 7.18
CA GLY A 75 13.81 -10.02 7.37
C GLY A 75 13.11 -10.18 8.72
N LYS A 76 13.07 -9.13 9.52
CA LYS A 76 12.44 -9.15 10.84
C LYS A 76 11.38 -8.08 10.95
N MET A 77 10.36 -8.36 11.77
CA MET A 77 9.33 -7.36 12.06
C MET A 77 9.92 -6.28 12.96
N LEU A 78 9.94 -5.04 12.46
CA LEU A 78 10.45 -3.89 13.17
C LEU A 78 9.38 -3.25 14.07
N ALA A 79 8.18 -3.10 13.54
CA ALA A 79 7.05 -2.48 14.23
C ALA A 79 5.75 -2.82 13.53
N ASN A 80 4.64 -2.71 14.26
CA ASN A 80 3.30 -2.78 13.68
C ASN A 80 2.38 -1.80 14.38
N GLY A 81 1.32 -1.40 13.72
CA GLY A 81 0.33 -0.48 14.29
C GLY A 81 -0.40 0.32 13.25
N THR A 82 -1.12 1.34 13.73
CA THR A 82 -1.81 2.29 12.86
C THR A 82 -0.81 3.22 12.16
N PRO A 83 -1.23 3.93 11.10
CA PRO A 83 -0.35 4.90 10.46
C PRO A 83 0.25 5.92 11.43
N ASP A 84 -0.53 6.42 12.39
CA ASP A 84 -0.02 7.38 13.37
C ASP A 84 1.04 6.78 14.28
N GLU A 85 0.82 5.55 14.74
CA GLU A 85 1.79 4.83 15.56
C GLU A 85 3.09 4.58 14.82
N ILE A 86 3.00 4.15 13.56
CA ILE A 86 4.16 3.86 12.72
C ILE A 86 4.94 5.13 12.40
N LYS A 87 4.23 6.19 12.05
CA LYS A 87 4.82 7.49 11.71
C LYS A 87 5.65 8.06 12.86
N ASN A 88 5.24 7.80 14.09
CA ASN A 88 5.89 8.30 15.29
C ASN A 88 6.87 7.30 15.93
N ASP A 89 6.99 6.10 15.38
CA ASP A 89 7.91 5.09 15.88
C ASP A 89 9.34 5.42 15.44
N LYS A 90 10.23 5.64 16.41
CA LYS A 90 11.61 6.01 16.15
C LYS A 90 12.34 4.95 15.31
N ARG A 91 12.05 3.68 15.53
CA ARG A 91 12.69 2.59 14.78
C ARG A 91 12.34 2.67 13.30
N VAL A 92 11.10 3.03 12.99
CA VAL A 92 10.64 3.21 11.62
C VAL A 92 11.25 4.45 11.00
N ILE A 93 11.29 5.55 11.75
CA ILE A 93 11.90 6.80 11.30
C ILE A 93 13.36 6.58 10.92
N ASP A 94 14.11 5.88 11.77
CA ASP A 94 15.52 5.61 11.52
C ASP A 94 15.72 4.69 10.32
N ALA A 95 14.85 3.70 10.14
CA ALA A 95 15.00 2.70 9.07
C ALA A 95 14.54 3.19 7.70
N TYR A 96 13.48 3.99 7.65
CA TYR A 96 12.82 4.35 6.39
C TYR A 96 12.82 5.83 6.10
N LEU A 97 12.65 6.67 7.10
CA LEU A 97 12.48 8.11 6.93
C LEU A 97 13.75 8.89 7.19
N GLY A 98 14.54 8.45 8.16
CA GLY A 98 15.77 9.13 8.53
C GLY A 98 16.91 8.94 7.54
N ALA A 99 16.81 7.95 6.66
CA ALA A 99 17.85 7.63 5.68
C ALA A 99 17.68 8.39 4.36
N GLN A 100 16.64 9.20 4.24
CA GLN A 100 16.34 9.95 3.01
C GLN A 100 16.90 11.35 3.01
#